data_ce1829e3b20ac52d098d56a740907689
#
_entry.id   ce1829e3b20ac52d098d56a740907689
#
_cell.length_a   1.000
_cell.length_b   1.000
_cell.length_c   1.000
_cell.angle_alpha   90.00
_cell.angle_beta   90.00
_cell.angle_gamma   90.00
#
_symmetry.space_group_name_H-M   'P 1'
#
loop_
_entity.id
_entity.type
_entity.pdbx_description
1 polymer ?
#
loop_
_entity_poly.entity_id
_entity_poly.type
_entity_poly.pdbx_seq_one_letter_code
_entity_poly.pdbx_strand_id
1 'polypeptide(L)'
;MKKIYSLLAAVLLMVGFAACEDVDNPFPQPGQGGDQSGDSTQVIAPAGDGSLENPYNTAAALAYTSALAADVNSDKEVYIKGIVVSIEEAYNTQYGNGSFTISDDGTAFNTFKVWRAYYLNNAKYQEGQPQVEVGDTVVVYGFVINYKGNTPETVQGKAYLYSLIGKGSSTETPGGGTPANPQGNGTLEN
;
A
#
# COMPACT_ATOMS: atom_id res chain seq x y z
N MET A 1 -2.63 70.62 -23.72
CA MET A 1 -3.89 71.27 -24.20
C MET A 1 -4.96 70.23 -24.29
N LYS A 2 -6.12 70.58 -23.63
CA LYS A 2 -7.45 69.94 -23.76
C LYS A 2 -7.60 68.50 -23.33
N LYS A 3 -8.03 68.16 -22.09
CA LYS A 3 -9.40 68.14 -21.55
C LYS A 3 -10.47 67.65 -22.52
N ILE A 4 -11.09 66.51 -22.24
CA ILE A 4 -12.53 66.33 -22.33
C ILE A 4 -12.97 65.21 -21.35
N TYR A 5 -13.88 65.56 -20.46
CA TYR A 5 -14.68 64.74 -19.56
C TYR A 5 -15.85 64.13 -20.34
N SER A 6 -16.29 62.93 -19.97
CA SER A 6 -17.67 62.51 -20.06
C SER A 6 -17.81 61.24 -19.24
N LEU A 7 -18.34 61.24 -18.14
CA LEU A 7 -19.62 61.22 -17.44
C LEU A 7 -20.67 60.26 -18.02
N LEU A 8 -21.10 59.39 -17.07
CA LEU A 8 -22.41 58.68 -16.97
C LEU A 8 -22.57 57.39 -17.79
N ALA A 9 -22.73 56.24 -17.12
CA ALA A 9 -24.06 55.84 -16.60
C ALA A 9 -23.89 54.59 -15.71
N ALA A 10 -24.37 54.71 -14.48
CA ALA A 10 -24.66 53.61 -13.59
C ALA A 10 -25.85 52.80 -14.13
N VAL A 11 -25.68 51.50 -14.34
CA VAL A 11 -26.78 50.53 -14.38
C VAL A 11 -26.49 49.45 -13.38
N LEU A 12 -27.17 49.56 -12.26
CA LEU A 12 -27.29 48.55 -11.21
C LEU A 12 -28.15 47.42 -11.76
N LEU A 13 -27.56 46.30 -12.13
CA LEU A 13 -28.25 45.05 -12.34
C LEU A 13 -27.86 44.12 -11.20
N MET A 14 -28.72 44.13 -10.16
CA MET A 14 -28.76 43.07 -9.17
C MET A 14 -29.29 41.80 -9.84
N VAL A 15 -28.37 40.91 -10.20
CA VAL A 15 -28.71 39.51 -10.45
C VAL A 15 -28.43 38.78 -9.18
N GLY A 16 -29.48 38.42 -8.44
CA GLY A 16 -29.42 37.54 -7.29
C GLY A 16 -29.00 36.14 -7.77
N PHE A 17 -27.80 35.76 -7.46
CA PHE A 17 -27.38 34.36 -7.50
C PHE A 17 -27.88 33.72 -6.20
N ALA A 18 -29.04 33.07 -6.25
CA ALA A 18 -29.37 32.02 -5.32
C ALA A 18 -28.51 30.79 -5.73
N ALA A 19 -27.27 30.79 -5.36
CA ALA A 19 -26.48 29.55 -5.33
C ALA A 19 -26.84 28.84 -4.05
N CYS A 20 -27.86 27.96 -4.11
CA CYS A 20 -27.91 26.84 -3.19
C CYS A 20 -26.77 25.92 -3.61
N GLU A 21 -25.60 26.09 -3.02
CA GLU A 21 -24.61 25.04 -2.96
C GLU A 21 -25.13 24.05 -1.92
N ASP A 22 -25.62 22.90 -2.39
CA ASP A 22 -25.74 21.73 -1.55
C ASP A 22 -24.32 21.38 -1.08
N VAL A 23 -24.01 21.80 0.14
CA VAL A 23 -22.82 21.34 0.84
C VAL A 23 -23.11 19.90 1.24
N ASP A 24 -22.57 18.96 0.50
CA ASP A 24 -22.59 17.56 0.86
C ASP A 24 -22.07 17.41 2.30
N ASN A 25 -22.97 16.92 3.17
CA ASN A 25 -22.67 16.71 4.58
C ASN A 25 -21.56 15.63 4.70
N PRO A 26 -20.36 15.94 5.22
CA PRO A 26 -19.27 14.97 5.28
C PRO A 26 -19.48 13.84 6.30
N PHE A 27 -20.64 13.77 6.94
CA PHE A 27 -20.95 12.69 7.88
C PHE A 27 -22.11 11.84 7.35
N PRO A 28 -21.93 10.51 7.17
CA PRO A 28 -23.00 9.63 6.77
C PRO A 28 -24.06 9.56 7.86
N GLN A 29 -25.30 9.95 7.52
CA GLN A 29 -26.45 9.69 8.37
C GLN A 29 -26.88 8.23 8.25
N PRO A 30 -27.18 7.50 9.34
CA PRO A 30 -27.67 6.14 9.26
C PRO A 30 -29.10 6.13 8.71
N GLY A 31 -29.28 5.60 7.49
CA GLY A 31 -30.60 5.28 6.97
C GLY A 31 -31.00 5.83 5.60
N GLN A 32 -30.09 6.11 4.67
CA GLN A 32 -30.47 6.30 3.26
C GLN A 32 -29.69 5.37 2.37
N GLY A 33 -30.33 4.27 1.95
CA GLY A 33 -29.89 3.46 0.83
C GLY A 33 -30.15 4.25 -0.45
N GLY A 34 -29.07 4.66 -1.11
CA GLY A 34 -29.07 5.24 -2.44
C GLY A 34 -27.92 4.64 -3.20
N ASP A 35 -28.22 3.91 -4.28
CA ASP A 35 -27.25 3.46 -5.27
C ASP A 35 -26.45 4.67 -5.78
N GLN A 36 -25.20 4.80 -5.32
CA GLN A 36 -24.21 5.64 -5.97
C GLN A 36 -23.21 4.75 -6.67
N SER A 37 -23.52 4.41 -7.91
CA SER A 37 -22.54 4.06 -8.93
C SER A 37 -21.75 5.33 -9.27
N GLY A 38 -20.79 5.66 -8.44
CA GLY A 38 -19.82 6.72 -8.66
C GLY A 38 -18.47 6.12 -8.35
N ASP A 39 -17.54 6.21 -9.31
CA ASP A 39 -16.11 5.94 -9.14
C ASP A 39 -15.54 6.82 -8.01
N SER A 40 -15.83 6.44 -6.78
CA SER A 40 -15.23 7.03 -5.59
C SER A 40 -13.97 6.26 -5.32
N THR A 41 -12.83 6.82 -5.70
CA THR A 41 -11.51 6.45 -5.16
C THR A 41 -11.60 6.57 -3.64
N GLN A 42 -12.00 5.50 -2.98
CA GLN A 42 -12.12 5.48 -1.52
C GLN A 42 -10.71 5.61 -0.96
N VAL A 43 -10.43 6.73 -0.31
CA VAL A 43 -9.15 6.92 0.36
C VAL A 43 -9.11 5.98 1.57
N ILE A 44 -8.37 4.89 1.44
CA ILE A 44 -8.17 3.95 2.53
C ILE A 44 -7.17 4.55 3.51
N ALA A 45 -7.58 4.69 4.77
CA ALA A 45 -6.72 5.26 5.80
C ALA A 45 -5.58 4.30 6.17
N PRO A 46 -4.38 4.80 6.56
CA PRO A 46 -3.32 4.00 7.12
C PRO A 46 -3.78 3.20 8.33
N ALA A 47 -3.49 1.90 8.34
CA ALA A 47 -3.88 0.97 9.40
C ALA A 47 -2.77 -0.07 9.66
N GLY A 48 -2.77 -0.64 10.86
CA GLY A 48 -1.77 -1.60 11.31
C GLY A 48 -0.58 -0.94 12.03
N ASP A 49 0.24 -1.75 12.69
CA ASP A 49 1.47 -1.34 13.38
C ASP A 49 2.73 -2.06 12.85
N GLY A 50 2.53 -2.88 11.81
CA GLY A 50 3.58 -3.66 11.15
C GLY A 50 3.97 -4.93 11.90
N SER A 51 3.23 -5.34 12.93
CA SER A 51 3.38 -6.65 13.55
C SER A 51 2.71 -7.75 12.73
N LEU A 52 2.96 -9.01 13.05
CA LEU A 52 2.29 -10.14 12.42
C LEU A 52 0.78 -10.15 12.70
N GLU A 53 0.39 -9.81 13.92
CA GLU A 53 -0.99 -9.76 14.37
C GLU A 53 -1.76 -8.60 13.76
N ASN A 54 -1.06 -7.53 13.40
CA ASN A 54 -1.64 -6.31 12.87
C ASN A 54 -0.74 -5.71 11.78
N PRO A 55 -0.61 -6.37 10.61
CA PRO A 55 0.23 -5.91 9.51
C PRO A 55 -0.15 -4.50 9.03
N TYR A 56 0.83 -3.73 8.59
CA TYR A 56 0.52 -2.51 7.84
C TYR A 56 -0.34 -2.85 6.62
N ASN A 57 -1.39 -2.07 6.39
CA ASN A 57 -1.98 -1.98 5.08
C ASN A 57 -1.05 -1.18 4.13
N THR A 58 -1.31 -1.14 2.83
CA THR A 58 -0.42 -0.45 1.89
C THR A 58 -0.35 1.05 2.16
N ALA A 59 -1.44 1.68 2.59
CA ALA A 59 -1.46 3.09 2.95
C ALA A 59 -0.54 3.38 4.16
N ALA A 60 -0.54 2.53 5.19
CA ALA A 60 0.37 2.65 6.34
C ALA A 60 1.83 2.37 5.95
N ALA A 61 2.07 1.35 5.11
CA ALA A 61 3.41 1.04 4.61
C ALA A 61 3.99 2.19 3.80
N LEU A 62 3.19 2.83 2.94
CA LEU A 62 3.60 4.03 2.20
C LEU A 62 3.93 5.19 3.14
N ALA A 63 3.06 5.48 4.11
CA ALA A 63 3.27 6.57 5.06
C ALA A 63 4.55 6.34 5.88
N TYR A 64 4.74 5.14 6.44
CA TYR A 64 5.92 4.77 7.22
C TYR A 64 7.20 4.87 6.39
N THR A 65 7.20 4.27 5.18
CA THR A 65 8.39 4.19 4.35
C THR A 65 8.77 5.54 3.75
N SER A 66 7.78 6.36 3.34
CA SER A 66 8.03 7.71 2.80
C SER A 66 8.60 8.68 3.84
N ALA A 67 8.39 8.42 5.13
CA ALA A 67 8.97 9.21 6.21
C ALA A 67 10.46 8.89 6.47
N LEU A 68 10.97 7.79 5.93
CA LEU A 68 12.40 7.44 6.02
C LEU A 68 13.24 8.41 5.16
N ALA A 69 14.45 8.67 5.63
CA ALA A 69 15.42 9.40 4.81
C ALA A 69 15.72 8.60 3.52
N ALA A 70 16.05 9.32 2.45
CA ALA A 70 16.39 8.70 1.17
C ALA A 70 17.52 7.66 1.33
N ASP A 71 17.31 6.49 0.75
CA ASP A 71 18.26 5.37 0.73
C ASP A 71 18.65 4.81 2.12
N VAL A 72 17.85 5.13 3.15
CA VAL A 72 18.02 4.57 4.50
C VAL A 72 16.97 3.48 4.74
N ASN A 73 17.43 2.29 5.14
CA ASN A 73 16.53 1.20 5.51
C ASN A 73 15.77 1.54 6.80
N SER A 74 14.59 0.96 6.98
CA SER A 74 13.90 0.97 8.27
C SER A 74 14.80 0.36 9.37
N ASP A 75 14.57 0.77 10.60
CA ASP A 75 15.28 0.28 11.79
C ASP A 75 14.79 -1.12 12.23
N LYS A 76 13.63 -1.52 11.75
CA LYS A 76 13.00 -2.82 12.02
C LYS A 76 12.35 -3.40 10.76
N GLU A 77 12.17 -4.70 10.78
CA GLU A 77 11.36 -5.42 9.80
C GLU A 77 9.87 -5.22 10.11
N VAL A 78 9.04 -5.20 9.08
CA VAL A 78 7.60 -5.00 9.20
C VAL A 78 6.83 -5.99 8.33
N TYR A 79 5.61 -6.34 8.77
CA TYR A 79 4.63 -7.07 7.97
C TYR A 79 3.75 -6.08 7.21
N ILE A 80 3.55 -6.34 5.92
CA ILE A 80 2.73 -5.53 5.02
C ILE A 80 1.76 -6.45 4.30
N LYS A 81 0.46 -6.16 4.38
CA LYS A 81 -0.60 -6.92 3.72
C LYS A 81 -1.19 -6.10 2.58
N GLY A 82 -1.46 -6.75 1.45
CA GLY A 82 -2.13 -6.11 0.30
C GLY A 82 -2.57 -7.11 -0.75
N ILE A 83 -3.24 -6.59 -1.77
CA ILE A 83 -3.70 -7.32 -2.94
C ILE A 83 -2.74 -6.99 -4.09
N VAL A 84 -2.28 -8.01 -4.80
CA VAL A 84 -1.35 -7.86 -5.93
C VAL A 84 -2.06 -7.19 -7.11
N VAL A 85 -1.50 -6.10 -7.61
CA VAL A 85 -2.07 -5.33 -8.73
C VAL A 85 -1.24 -5.41 -10.00
N SER A 86 0.06 -5.66 -9.89
CA SER A 86 0.93 -5.88 -11.04
C SER A 86 2.13 -6.74 -10.69
N ILE A 87 2.65 -7.46 -11.66
CA ILE A 87 3.89 -8.25 -11.57
C ILE A 87 4.94 -7.60 -12.46
N GLU A 88 6.07 -7.19 -11.89
CA GLU A 88 7.20 -6.64 -12.62
C GLU A 88 8.19 -7.73 -13.00
N GLU A 89 8.52 -8.62 -12.04
CA GLU A 89 9.37 -9.79 -12.24
C GLU A 89 8.70 -10.98 -11.55
N ALA A 90 8.25 -11.97 -12.33
CA ALA A 90 7.74 -13.21 -11.76
C ALA A 90 8.84 -13.95 -11.00
N TYR A 91 8.46 -14.71 -9.97
CA TYR A 91 9.41 -15.55 -9.28
C TYR A 91 10.08 -16.53 -10.25
N ASN A 92 11.39 -16.66 -10.14
CA ASN A 92 12.17 -17.52 -11.02
C ASN A 92 13.27 -18.26 -10.25
N THR A 93 13.74 -19.38 -10.77
CA THR A 93 14.75 -20.23 -10.13
C THR A 93 16.16 -19.67 -10.19
N GLN A 94 16.42 -18.74 -11.11
CA GLN A 94 17.76 -18.15 -11.30
C GLN A 94 18.12 -17.25 -10.11
N TYR A 95 17.22 -16.35 -9.70
CA TYR A 95 17.46 -15.42 -8.58
C TYR A 95 16.72 -15.84 -7.32
N GLY A 96 15.63 -16.58 -7.45
CA GLY A 96 14.81 -17.07 -6.35
C GLY A 96 13.90 -16.03 -5.74
N ASN A 97 13.80 -14.85 -6.35
CA ASN A 97 12.99 -13.73 -5.89
C ASN A 97 12.03 -13.25 -6.97
N GLY A 98 11.10 -12.38 -6.60
CA GLY A 98 10.14 -11.74 -7.47
C GLY A 98 9.90 -10.29 -7.09
N SER A 99 9.33 -9.51 -8.02
CA SER A 99 8.96 -8.11 -7.84
C SER A 99 7.55 -7.88 -8.31
N PHE A 100 6.75 -7.23 -7.48
CA PHE A 100 5.35 -6.96 -7.76
C PHE A 100 4.87 -5.75 -6.95
N THR A 101 3.69 -5.27 -7.28
CA THR A 101 3.08 -4.12 -6.62
C THR A 101 1.79 -4.54 -5.95
N ILE A 102 1.54 -4.04 -4.75
CA ILE A 102 0.33 -4.33 -3.97
C ILE A 102 -0.43 -3.05 -3.65
N SER A 103 -1.75 -3.17 -3.42
CA SER A 103 -2.61 -2.10 -2.91
C SER A 103 -3.61 -2.66 -1.89
N ASP A 104 -4.33 -1.78 -1.22
CA ASP A 104 -5.32 -2.18 -0.21
C ASP A 104 -6.61 -2.73 -0.83
N ASP A 105 -6.98 -2.27 -2.02
CA ASP A 105 -8.25 -2.56 -2.69
C ASP A 105 -8.11 -3.30 -4.02
N GLY A 106 -6.89 -3.64 -4.44
CA GLY A 106 -6.61 -4.28 -5.72
C GLY A 106 -6.63 -3.33 -6.91
N THR A 107 -6.71 -2.03 -6.68
CA THR A 107 -6.58 -1.00 -7.74
C THR A 107 -5.14 -0.49 -7.85
N ALA A 108 -4.83 0.25 -8.91
CA ALA A 108 -3.51 0.87 -9.09
C ALA A 108 -3.32 2.16 -8.27
N PHE A 109 -4.17 2.40 -7.27
CA PHE A 109 -4.08 3.56 -6.40
C PHE A 109 -3.41 3.22 -5.07
N ASN A 110 -2.57 4.13 -4.52
CA ASN A 110 -1.82 3.93 -3.26
C ASN A 110 -1.07 2.59 -3.22
N THR A 111 -0.29 2.33 -4.26
CA THR A 111 0.44 1.08 -4.41
C THR A 111 1.77 1.10 -3.67
N PHE A 112 2.12 -0.03 -3.05
CA PHE A 112 3.42 -0.27 -2.43
C PHE A 112 4.21 -1.29 -3.25
N LYS A 113 5.49 -1.02 -3.48
CA LYS A 113 6.37 -1.88 -4.28
C LYS A 113 7.04 -2.95 -3.42
N VAL A 114 6.86 -4.19 -3.82
CA VAL A 114 7.63 -5.34 -3.29
C VAL A 114 8.77 -5.60 -4.27
N TRP A 115 9.99 -5.21 -3.88
CA TRP A 115 11.15 -5.29 -4.75
C TRP A 115 12.03 -6.47 -4.40
N ARG A 116 12.17 -7.42 -5.32
CA ARG A 116 13.06 -8.59 -5.25
C ARG A 116 12.98 -9.33 -3.91
N ALA A 117 11.77 -9.54 -3.43
CA ALA A 117 11.51 -10.31 -2.23
C ALA A 117 11.73 -11.81 -2.49
N TYR A 118 12.33 -12.51 -1.54
CA TYR A 118 12.41 -13.97 -1.56
C TYR A 118 11.02 -14.60 -1.45
N TYR A 119 10.96 -15.87 -1.74
CA TYR A 119 9.70 -16.64 -1.70
C TYR A 119 9.34 -17.03 -0.26
N LEU A 120 8.26 -17.80 -0.09
CA LEU A 120 7.76 -18.28 1.20
C LEU A 120 8.88 -18.88 2.05
N ASN A 121 8.83 -18.64 3.36
CA ASN A 121 9.84 -19.08 4.34
C ASN A 121 11.22 -18.46 4.13
N ASN A 122 11.30 -17.29 3.50
CA ASN A 122 12.57 -16.65 3.15
C ASN A 122 13.48 -17.55 2.28
N ALA A 123 12.88 -18.44 1.50
CA ALA A 123 13.56 -19.36 0.62
C ALA A 123 13.64 -18.80 -0.80
N LYS A 124 14.52 -19.36 -1.60
CA LYS A 124 14.51 -19.14 -3.04
C LYS A 124 13.36 -19.91 -3.67
N TYR A 125 12.67 -19.27 -4.62
CA TYR A 125 11.64 -19.94 -5.42
C TYR A 125 12.19 -21.17 -6.15
N GLN A 126 11.42 -22.25 -6.15
CA GLN A 126 11.72 -23.48 -6.87
C GLN A 126 10.67 -23.73 -7.94
N GLU A 127 11.07 -24.37 -9.03
CA GLU A 127 10.16 -24.75 -10.09
C GLU A 127 9.01 -25.63 -9.57
N GLY A 128 7.79 -25.33 -10.05
CA GLY A 128 6.57 -26.04 -9.62
C GLY A 128 5.90 -25.48 -8.38
N GLN A 129 6.50 -24.52 -7.68
CA GLN A 129 5.80 -23.80 -6.62
C GLN A 129 4.77 -22.82 -7.20
N PRO A 130 3.67 -22.51 -6.47
CA PRO A 130 2.71 -21.51 -6.92
C PRO A 130 3.36 -20.17 -7.21
N GLN A 131 2.97 -19.52 -8.32
CA GLN A 131 3.37 -18.14 -8.60
C GLN A 131 2.44 -17.16 -7.87
N VAL A 132 2.95 -15.96 -7.65
CA VAL A 132 2.11 -14.82 -7.26
C VAL A 132 1.40 -14.32 -8.52
N GLU A 133 0.10 -14.10 -8.42
CA GLU A 133 -0.74 -13.64 -9.53
C GLU A 133 -1.48 -12.34 -9.16
N VAL A 134 -1.89 -11.58 -10.16
CA VAL A 134 -2.71 -10.37 -9.96
C VAL A 134 -4.05 -10.75 -9.34
N GLY A 135 -4.38 -10.11 -8.23
CA GLY A 135 -5.57 -10.36 -7.43
C GLY A 135 -5.35 -11.29 -6.24
N ASP A 136 -4.15 -11.85 -6.08
CA ASP A 136 -3.79 -12.58 -4.87
C ASP A 136 -3.68 -11.63 -3.67
N THR A 137 -4.03 -12.13 -2.49
CA THR A 137 -3.72 -11.46 -1.23
C THR A 137 -2.41 -11.97 -0.68
N VAL A 138 -1.52 -11.08 -0.36
CA VAL A 138 -0.19 -11.43 0.17
C VAL A 138 0.09 -10.71 1.48
N VAL A 139 0.95 -11.33 2.30
CA VAL A 139 1.67 -10.68 3.39
C VAL A 139 3.15 -10.76 3.06
N VAL A 140 3.82 -9.63 3.09
CA VAL A 140 5.27 -9.52 2.89
C VAL A 140 5.90 -9.10 4.21
N TYR A 141 7.07 -9.67 4.54
CA TYR A 141 7.82 -9.33 5.75
C TYR A 141 9.25 -8.96 5.40
N GLY A 142 9.76 -7.92 6.03
CA GLY A 142 11.16 -7.50 5.89
C GLY A 142 11.40 -6.02 6.10
N PHE A 143 12.62 -5.60 5.76
CA PHE A 143 13.00 -4.19 5.79
C PHE A 143 12.40 -3.43 4.60
N VAL A 144 12.12 -2.14 4.83
CA VAL A 144 11.64 -1.22 3.81
C VAL A 144 12.58 -0.02 3.66
N ILE A 145 12.52 0.65 2.51
CA ILE A 145 13.40 1.77 2.15
C ILE A 145 12.64 2.78 1.30
N ASN A 146 12.90 4.06 1.51
CA ASN A 146 12.49 5.11 0.59
C ASN A 146 13.60 5.29 -0.46
N TYR A 147 13.60 4.41 -1.47
CA TYR A 147 14.64 4.41 -2.50
C TYR A 147 14.65 5.73 -3.28
N LYS A 148 15.82 6.38 -3.33
CA LYS A 148 16.01 7.72 -3.91
C LYS A 148 15.10 8.81 -3.36
N GLY A 149 14.46 8.58 -2.20
CA GLY A 149 13.56 9.54 -1.56
C GLY A 149 12.18 9.70 -2.20
N ASN A 150 11.84 8.85 -3.16
CA ASN A 150 10.57 8.93 -3.90
C ASN A 150 9.96 7.58 -4.27
N THR A 151 10.60 6.48 -3.91
CA THR A 151 10.13 5.13 -4.23
C THR A 151 10.10 4.27 -2.96
N PRO A 152 8.98 4.28 -2.21
CA PRO A 152 8.78 3.40 -1.08
C PRO A 152 8.70 1.94 -1.55
N GLU A 153 9.63 1.10 -1.07
CA GLU A 153 9.69 -0.30 -1.48
C GLU A 153 10.32 -1.18 -0.40
N THR A 154 10.25 -2.51 -0.59
CA THR A 154 11.02 -3.46 0.24
C THR A 154 12.49 -3.41 -0.13
N VAL A 155 13.37 -3.73 0.84
CA VAL A 155 14.81 -3.80 0.59
C VAL A 155 15.16 -5.12 -0.09
N GLN A 156 15.82 -5.05 -1.25
CA GLN A 156 16.26 -6.23 -2.00
C GLN A 156 17.05 -7.21 -1.11
N GLY A 157 16.63 -8.47 -1.10
CA GLY A 157 17.29 -9.54 -0.36
C GLY A 157 17.12 -9.48 1.17
N LYS A 158 16.29 -8.54 1.67
CA LYS A 158 15.95 -8.39 3.10
C LYS A 158 14.44 -8.41 3.33
N ALA A 159 13.68 -8.92 2.38
CA ALA A 159 12.25 -9.13 2.48
C ALA A 159 11.86 -10.44 1.79
N TYR A 160 10.75 -11.00 2.22
CA TYR A 160 10.21 -12.22 1.64
C TYR A 160 8.69 -12.27 1.72
N LEU A 161 8.10 -13.10 0.88
CA LEU A 161 6.69 -13.43 0.88
C LEU A 161 6.38 -14.27 2.11
N TYR A 162 5.65 -13.70 3.09
CA TYR A 162 5.30 -14.41 4.32
C TYR A 162 4.09 -15.32 4.12
N SER A 163 3.03 -14.84 3.45
CA SER A 163 1.88 -15.66 3.07
C SER A 163 1.35 -15.31 1.68
N LEU A 164 0.71 -16.29 1.05
CA LEU A 164 0.09 -16.19 -0.26
C LEU A 164 -1.30 -16.81 -0.20
N ILE A 165 -2.32 -16.03 -0.51
CA ILE A 165 -3.71 -16.47 -0.65
C ILE A 165 -4.13 -16.19 -2.08
N GLY A 166 -4.33 -17.23 -2.87
CA GLY A 166 -4.75 -17.12 -4.25
C GLY A 166 -6.12 -16.44 -4.39
N LYS A 167 -6.30 -15.70 -5.46
CA LYS A 167 -7.55 -15.01 -5.77
C LYS A 167 -8.74 -15.94 -5.67
N GLY A 168 -9.72 -15.58 -4.83
CA GLY A 168 -10.92 -16.38 -4.60
C GLY A 168 -10.72 -17.61 -3.71
N SER A 169 -9.53 -17.80 -3.14
CA SER A 169 -9.24 -18.84 -2.14
C SER A 169 -9.38 -18.25 -0.73
N SER A 170 -9.86 -19.06 0.20
CA SER A 170 -9.78 -18.78 1.64
C SER A 170 -8.61 -19.54 2.31
N THR A 171 -7.84 -20.30 1.53
CA THR A 171 -6.74 -21.12 2.04
C THR A 171 -5.44 -20.37 1.91
N GLU A 172 -4.84 -20.00 3.04
CA GLU A 172 -3.48 -19.48 3.07
C GLU A 172 -2.50 -20.60 2.71
N THR A 173 -1.52 -20.28 1.87
CA THR A 173 -0.30 -21.06 1.77
C THR A 173 0.68 -20.41 2.77
N PRO A 174 0.80 -20.92 4.00
CA PRO A 174 1.62 -20.27 5.01
C PRO A 174 3.08 -20.43 4.65
N GLY A 175 3.78 -19.32 4.64
CA GLY A 175 5.21 -19.31 4.87
C GLY A 175 5.47 -19.56 6.34
N GLY A 176 5.14 -20.78 6.81
CA GLY A 176 5.21 -21.14 8.24
C GLY A 176 6.64 -21.39 8.71
N GLY A 177 7.50 -20.42 8.64
CA GLY A 177 8.73 -20.38 9.40
C GLY A 177 8.56 -19.33 10.48
N THR A 178 8.36 -19.75 11.73
CA THR A 178 8.69 -18.92 12.89
C THR A 178 10.08 -18.35 12.61
N PRO A 179 10.31 -17.02 12.68
CA PRO A 179 11.65 -16.49 12.63
C PRO A 179 12.46 -17.27 13.68
N ALA A 180 13.51 -17.95 13.26
CA ALA A 180 14.41 -18.62 14.19
C ALA A 180 14.99 -17.51 15.06
N ASN A 181 14.38 -17.32 16.23
CA ASN A 181 14.96 -16.51 17.28
C ASN A 181 16.26 -17.24 17.69
N PRO A 182 17.44 -16.68 17.47
CA PRO A 182 18.68 -17.30 17.92
C PRO A 182 18.88 -17.06 19.42
N GLN A 183 17.87 -17.38 20.23
CA GLN A 183 18.10 -17.56 21.66
C GLN A 183 18.70 -18.92 21.84
N GLY A 184 20.00 -18.92 21.93
CA GLY A 184 20.77 -20.09 22.36
C GLY A 184 20.17 -20.65 23.64
N ASN A 185 19.69 -21.86 23.54
CA ASN A 185 19.28 -22.68 24.67
C ASN A 185 20.56 -23.10 25.39
N GLY A 186 21.06 -22.21 26.26
CA GLY A 186 22.17 -22.49 27.14
C GLY A 186 21.76 -23.40 28.28
N THR A 187 21.56 -24.68 28.04
CA THR A 187 21.64 -25.69 29.10
C THR A 187 23.08 -25.90 29.44
N LEU A 188 23.51 -25.30 30.53
CA LEU A 188 24.73 -25.73 31.25
C LEU A 188 24.41 -27.07 31.91
N GLU A 189 24.89 -28.16 31.34
CA GLU A 189 25.01 -29.43 32.04
C GLU A 189 26.20 -29.36 32.97
N ASN A 190 25.97 -29.62 34.25
CA ASN A 190 26.94 -29.84 35.30
C ASN A 190 27.58 -31.24 35.14
#